data_ad76452c0204ea8164f659b8bd4002ea
#
_entry.id   ad76452c0204ea8164f659b8bd4002ea
#
_cell.length_a   1.000
_cell.length_b   1.000
_cell.length_c   1.000
_cell.angle_alpha   90.00
_cell.angle_beta   90.00
_cell.angle_gamma   90.00
#
_symmetry.space_group_name_H-M   'P 1'
#
loop_
_entity.id
_entity.type
_entity.pdbx_description
1 polymer ?
#
loop_
_entity_poly.entity_id
_entity_poly.type
_entity_poly.pdbx_seq_one_letter_code
_entity_poly.pdbx_strand_id
1 'polypeptide(L)'
;MKIAKAAAATLAGLALLAGTAGAASAAHDDNPSAKVASYSYDLNSIQPSDVPGGQANGTTRIKALPNGKLQVTVEAWGLAPSLPHAMHLHGVPGSVADMACPGPDAAGPDGVVTVLDGVPFYGGILTSLTSNGDVSASSALALDRFAVADASGYLYYERTFTSIPGYTDAGTVQVVVHGIDFDSNGQYAFNVNDPFSSRSSSLGAGIPLEATVPVLCGGIAN
;
A
#
# COMPACT_ATOMS: atom_id res chain seq x y z
N MET A 1 -12.52 -90.62 31.64
CA MET A 1 -11.43 -91.33 31.01
C MET A 1 -10.32 -90.31 30.77
N LYS A 2 -9.32 -90.32 31.64
CA LYS A 2 -7.88 -90.36 31.34
C LYS A 2 -7.37 -89.19 30.43
N ILE A 3 -6.37 -88.40 30.61
CA ILE A 3 -5.16 -88.51 31.45
C ILE A 3 -4.50 -87.11 31.41
N ALA A 4 -4.09 -86.61 32.53
CA ALA A 4 -3.00 -85.83 32.98
C ALA A 4 -1.72 -85.85 32.12
N LYS A 5 -0.98 -84.72 32.20
CA LYS A 5 0.45 -84.53 32.48
C LYS A 5 0.77 -83.08 32.19
N ALA A 6 1.08 -82.24 33.10
CA ALA A 6 2.30 -82.07 33.95
C ALA A 6 3.43 -81.33 33.16
N ALA A 7 3.69 -80.20 33.73
CA ALA A 7 4.97 -79.53 34.07
C ALA A 7 5.91 -79.07 32.98
N ALA A 8 6.26 -77.81 33.02
CA ALA A 8 7.60 -77.41 33.47
C ALA A 8 7.66 -75.85 33.60
N ALA A 9 8.05 -75.46 34.80
CA ALA A 9 8.43 -74.09 35.12
C ALA A 9 9.84 -73.81 34.57
N THR A 10 10.04 -72.69 34.02
CA THR A 10 11.37 -72.09 33.91
C THR A 10 11.25 -70.61 34.27
N LEU A 11 11.81 -70.27 35.40
CA LEU A 11 12.14 -68.90 35.80
C LEU A 11 13.29 -68.43 34.91
N ALA A 12 13.13 -67.25 34.34
CA ALA A 12 14.24 -66.48 33.79
C ALA A 12 13.94 -64.98 33.91
N GLY A 13 14.62 -64.35 34.81
CA GLY A 13 15.32 -63.09 34.68
C GLY A 13 14.47 -61.85 34.43
N LEU A 14 14.15 -61.16 35.52
CA LEU A 14 13.76 -59.73 35.49
C LEU A 14 15.03 -58.92 35.20
N ALA A 15 15.18 -58.40 33.98
CA ALA A 15 16.12 -57.32 33.66
C ALA A 15 15.34 -56.02 33.70
N LEU A 16 15.45 -55.26 34.79
CA LEU A 16 15.05 -53.86 34.83
C LEU A 16 15.99 -53.06 33.89
N LEU A 17 15.54 -52.73 32.70
CA LEU A 17 16.11 -51.65 31.93
C LEU A 17 15.48 -50.35 32.44
N ALA A 18 16.23 -49.63 33.28
CA ALA A 18 15.95 -48.24 33.59
C ALA A 18 16.17 -47.42 32.31
N GLY A 19 15.14 -47.27 31.52
CA GLY A 19 15.10 -46.31 30.45
C GLY A 19 15.07 -44.91 31.04
N THR A 20 16.20 -44.20 30.98
CA THR A 20 16.20 -42.75 31.18
C THR A 20 15.34 -42.16 30.06
N ALA A 21 14.16 -41.70 30.44
CA ALA A 21 13.37 -40.81 29.58
C ALA A 21 14.18 -39.52 29.40
N GLY A 22 14.97 -39.45 28.34
CA GLY A 22 15.54 -38.22 27.89
C GLY A 22 14.35 -37.32 27.54
N ALA A 23 14.14 -36.27 28.33
CA ALA A 23 13.31 -35.18 27.95
C ALA A 23 13.91 -34.62 26.64
N ALA A 24 13.28 -34.92 25.50
CA ALA A 24 13.50 -34.17 24.31
C ALA A 24 13.04 -32.73 24.60
N SER A 25 13.98 -31.87 25.00
CA SER A 25 13.79 -30.45 24.87
C SER A 25 13.50 -30.21 23.39
N ALA A 26 12.24 -30.01 23.08
CA ALA A 26 11.90 -29.30 21.84
C ALA A 26 12.62 -27.96 21.98
N ALA A 27 13.75 -27.82 21.30
CA ALA A 27 14.32 -26.53 21.06
C ALA A 27 13.20 -25.75 20.36
N HIS A 28 12.59 -24.87 21.11
CA HIS A 28 11.81 -23.79 20.51
C HIS A 28 12.83 -23.03 19.68
N ASP A 29 12.74 -23.21 18.38
CA ASP A 29 13.49 -22.40 17.41
C ASP A 29 12.85 -21.03 17.45
N ASP A 30 13.17 -20.27 18.50
CA ASP A 30 12.88 -18.84 18.60
C ASP A 30 13.80 -18.10 17.63
N ASN A 31 13.71 -18.46 16.34
CA ASN A 31 14.23 -17.63 15.27
C ASN A 31 13.09 -16.74 14.80
N PRO A 32 12.99 -15.49 15.29
CA PRO A 32 12.03 -14.52 14.81
C PRO A 32 12.53 -13.88 13.49
N SER A 33 12.99 -14.68 12.56
CA SER A 33 13.02 -14.29 11.16
C SER A 33 11.59 -14.41 10.63
N ALA A 34 10.66 -13.67 11.24
CA ALA A 34 9.39 -13.40 10.61
C ALA A 34 9.74 -12.82 9.25
N LYS A 35 9.46 -13.57 8.19
CA LYS A 35 9.71 -13.11 6.83
C LYS A 35 8.97 -11.80 6.68
N VAL A 36 9.70 -10.72 6.46
CA VAL A 36 9.13 -9.41 6.15
C VAL A 36 8.35 -9.59 4.86
N ALA A 37 7.02 -9.47 4.92
CA ALA A 37 6.21 -9.47 3.72
C ALA A 37 6.55 -8.21 2.92
N SER A 38 6.86 -8.38 1.65
CA SER A 38 7.22 -7.29 0.75
C SER A 38 6.43 -7.41 -0.54
N TYR A 39 5.76 -6.34 -0.90
CA TYR A 39 4.94 -6.19 -2.08
C TYR A 39 5.55 -5.12 -2.96
N SER A 40 5.61 -5.34 -4.27
CA SER A 40 6.11 -4.36 -5.24
C SER A 40 5.14 -4.30 -6.41
N TYR A 41 4.78 -3.10 -6.81
CA TYR A 41 3.81 -2.85 -7.86
C TYR A 41 4.31 -1.76 -8.80
N ASP A 42 3.93 -1.85 -10.07
CA ASP A 42 4.04 -0.73 -10.98
C ASP A 42 2.94 0.29 -10.69
N LEU A 43 3.26 1.56 -10.82
CA LEU A 43 2.33 2.67 -10.77
C LEU A 43 2.10 3.15 -12.21
N ASN A 44 0.86 3.01 -12.67
CA ASN A 44 0.48 3.36 -14.01
C ASN A 44 -0.37 4.63 -14.04
N SER A 45 -0.26 5.40 -15.14
CA SER A 45 -1.15 6.52 -15.38
C SER A 45 -2.60 6.04 -15.49
N ILE A 46 -3.51 6.76 -14.84
CA ILE A 46 -4.94 6.47 -14.85
C ILE A 46 -5.75 7.53 -15.62
N GLN A 47 -5.11 8.56 -16.08
CA GLN A 47 -5.76 9.62 -16.84
C GLN A 47 -5.88 9.28 -18.33
N PRO A 48 -6.93 9.78 -19.01
CA PRO A 48 -6.99 9.77 -20.48
C PRO A 48 -5.72 10.35 -21.11
N SER A 49 -5.32 9.80 -22.25
CA SER A 49 -4.04 10.16 -22.90
C SER A 49 -3.95 11.59 -23.40
N ASP A 50 -5.09 12.27 -23.53
CA ASP A 50 -5.22 13.66 -23.96
C ASP A 50 -5.25 14.66 -22.78
N VAL A 51 -5.21 14.17 -21.54
CA VAL A 51 -5.08 15.03 -20.35
C VAL A 51 -3.65 15.58 -20.27
N PRO A 52 -3.47 16.91 -20.34
CA PRO A 52 -2.13 17.51 -20.26
C PRO A 52 -1.46 17.15 -18.94
N GLY A 53 -0.18 16.76 -18.97
CA GLY A 53 0.56 16.37 -17.76
C GLY A 53 0.04 15.09 -17.06
N GLY A 54 -0.99 14.46 -17.61
CA GLY A 54 -1.64 13.28 -17.01
C GLY A 54 -0.89 11.96 -17.20
N GLN A 55 0.21 11.95 -17.94
CA GLN A 55 0.95 10.73 -18.26
C GLN A 55 2.23 10.64 -17.45
N ALA A 56 2.24 9.71 -16.50
CA ALA A 56 3.38 9.45 -15.63
C ALA A 56 3.53 7.92 -15.46
N ASN A 57 4.58 7.48 -14.82
CA ASN A 57 4.79 6.09 -14.44
C ASN A 57 5.63 6.01 -13.15
N GLY A 58 5.62 4.87 -12.52
CA GLY A 58 6.39 4.69 -11.29
C GLY A 58 6.40 3.27 -10.78
N THR A 59 7.00 3.09 -9.63
CA THR A 59 6.99 1.84 -8.87
C THR A 59 6.79 2.13 -7.40
N THR A 60 6.22 1.17 -6.69
CA THR A 60 6.10 1.23 -5.25
C THR A 60 6.53 -0.08 -4.61
N ARG A 61 7.06 0.02 -3.40
CA ARG A 61 7.34 -1.13 -2.54
C ARG A 61 6.79 -0.89 -1.15
N ILE A 62 6.03 -1.86 -0.65
CA ILE A 62 5.50 -1.86 0.71
C ILE A 62 6.08 -3.05 1.46
N LYS A 63 6.75 -2.81 2.58
CA LYS A 63 7.24 -3.87 3.48
C LYS A 63 6.48 -3.80 4.79
N ALA A 64 5.84 -4.92 5.14
CA ALA A 64 5.27 -5.12 6.47
C ALA A 64 6.38 -5.54 7.42
N LEU A 65 6.79 -4.63 8.30
CA LEU A 65 7.87 -4.83 9.26
C LEU A 65 7.32 -5.40 10.59
N PRO A 66 8.19 -6.01 11.42
CA PRO A 66 7.81 -6.37 12.78
C PRO A 66 7.24 -5.17 13.56
N ASN A 67 6.44 -5.45 14.58
CA ASN A 67 5.82 -4.46 15.46
C ASN A 67 4.81 -3.53 14.77
N GLY A 68 4.15 -4.00 13.72
CA GLY A 68 3.10 -3.25 13.05
C GLY A 68 3.60 -2.00 12.31
N LYS A 69 4.86 -1.98 11.90
CA LYS A 69 5.41 -0.90 11.06
C LYS A 69 5.31 -1.25 9.58
N LEU A 70 5.13 -0.21 8.79
CA LEU A 70 5.25 -0.27 7.34
C LEU A 70 6.43 0.59 6.88
N GLN A 71 7.21 0.07 5.94
CA GLN A 71 8.13 0.87 5.13
C GLN A 71 7.54 0.95 3.73
N VAL A 72 7.31 2.16 3.26
CA VAL A 72 6.78 2.42 1.92
C VAL A 72 7.81 3.22 1.14
N THR A 73 8.14 2.74 -0.05
CA THR A 73 8.99 3.43 -1.03
C THR A 73 8.16 3.70 -2.27
N VAL A 74 8.24 4.90 -2.82
CA VAL A 74 7.63 5.29 -4.10
C VAL A 74 8.70 5.95 -4.96
N GLU A 75 8.81 5.51 -6.19
CA GLU A 75 9.59 6.16 -7.24
C GLU A 75 8.67 6.46 -8.41
N ALA A 76 8.68 7.70 -8.90
CA ALA A 76 7.81 8.10 -10.00
C ALA A 76 8.50 9.08 -10.95
N TRP A 77 8.10 9.04 -12.21
CA TRP A 77 8.64 9.86 -13.29
C TRP A 77 7.50 10.47 -14.12
N GLY A 78 7.75 11.65 -14.67
CA GLY A 78 6.76 12.37 -15.48
C GLY A 78 5.72 13.11 -14.65
N LEU A 79 6.02 13.35 -13.37
CA LEU A 79 5.17 14.15 -12.48
C LEU A 79 5.35 15.66 -12.75
N ALA A 80 4.43 16.49 -12.23
CA ALA A 80 4.55 17.94 -12.31
C ALA A 80 5.84 18.41 -11.63
N PRO A 81 6.79 19.04 -12.36
CA PRO A 81 8.11 19.36 -11.84
C PRO A 81 8.06 20.39 -10.71
N SER A 82 8.91 20.20 -9.69
CA SER A 82 9.09 21.09 -8.54
C SER A 82 7.83 21.31 -7.70
N LEU A 83 6.81 20.46 -7.85
CA LEU A 83 5.57 20.51 -7.09
C LEU A 83 5.45 19.34 -6.11
N PRO A 84 4.75 19.52 -4.98
CA PRO A 84 4.47 18.43 -4.05
C PRO A 84 3.39 17.50 -4.62
N HIS A 85 3.56 16.20 -4.42
CA HIS A 85 2.57 15.22 -4.85
C HIS A 85 1.96 14.52 -3.64
N ALA A 86 0.68 14.73 -3.39
CA ALA A 86 -0.04 14.00 -2.36
C ALA A 86 -0.06 12.51 -2.73
N MET A 87 0.29 11.66 -1.77
CA MET A 87 0.36 10.21 -1.97
C MET A 87 -0.35 9.48 -0.83
N HIS A 88 -1.11 8.47 -1.17
CA HIS A 88 -1.90 7.75 -0.19
C HIS A 88 -1.87 6.24 -0.42
N LEU A 89 -1.97 5.48 0.68
CA LEU A 89 -2.46 4.11 0.63
C LEU A 89 -3.98 4.15 0.71
N HIS A 90 -4.63 3.57 -0.26
CA HIS A 90 -6.08 3.48 -0.38
C HIS A 90 -6.59 2.06 -0.13
N GLY A 91 -7.83 1.95 0.31
CA GLY A 91 -8.51 0.68 0.56
C GLY A 91 -9.80 0.87 1.34
N VAL A 92 -10.32 -0.21 1.89
CA VAL A 92 -11.50 -0.21 2.78
C VAL A 92 -11.03 -0.44 4.21
N PRO A 93 -11.21 0.50 5.13
CA PRO A 93 -10.79 0.35 6.52
C PRO A 93 -11.37 -0.90 7.16
N GLY A 94 -10.51 -1.70 7.80
CA GLY A 94 -10.92 -2.93 8.48
C GLY A 94 -11.34 -4.08 7.55
N SER A 95 -11.12 -3.95 6.24
CA SER A 95 -11.43 -4.97 5.24
C SER A 95 -10.19 -5.37 4.46
N VAL A 96 -10.19 -6.62 4.00
CA VAL A 96 -9.22 -7.16 3.02
C VAL A 96 -9.85 -7.26 1.63
N ALA A 97 -10.91 -6.47 1.38
CA ALA A 97 -11.52 -6.45 0.06
C ALA A 97 -10.50 -6.02 -1.00
N ASP A 98 -10.44 -6.76 -2.09
CA ASP A 98 -9.63 -6.42 -3.24
C ASP A 98 -10.15 -5.13 -3.86
N MET A 99 -9.28 -4.14 -3.93
CA MET A 99 -9.52 -2.89 -4.62
C MET A 99 -8.69 -2.89 -5.91
N ALA A 100 -9.04 -2.05 -6.84
CA ALA A 100 -8.34 -1.93 -8.12
C ALA A 100 -7.99 -0.47 -8.42
N CYS A 101 -7.15 -0.24 -9.41
CA CYS A 101 -6.98 1.09 -9.97
C CYS A 101 -8.06 1.37 -11.01
N PRO A 102 -8.59 2.61 -11.10
CA PRO A 102 -9.42 2.99 -12.22
C PRO A 102 -8.62 3.02 -13.53
N GLY A 103 -9.27 2.72 -14.64
CA GLY A 103 -8.72 3.02 -15.96
C GLY A 103 -9.11 4.42 -16.44
N PRO A 104 -8.58 4.87 -17.59
CA PRO A 104 -8.95 6.15 -18.20
C PRO A 104 -10.43 6.30 -18.52
N ASP A 105 -11.15 5.20 -18.69
CA ASP A 105 -12.59 5.11 -18.93
C ASP A 105 -13.43 5.47 -17.69
N ALA A 106 -12.81 5.58 -16.53
CA ALA A 106 -13.46 6.10 -15.33
C ALA A 106 -13.63 7.63 -15.37
N ALA A 107 -12.99 8.32 -16.31
CA ALA A 107 -13.16 9.76 -16.50
C ALA A 107 -14.63 10.10 -16.77
N GLY A 108 -15.14 11.07 -16.01
CA GLY A 108 -16.49 11.59 -16.20
C GLY A 108 -16.63 12.45 -17.47
N PRO A 109 -17.78 13.11 -17.66
CA PRO A 109 -18.01 14.02 -18.80
C PRO A 109 -17.02 15.19 -18.86
N ASP A 110 -16.31 15.44 -17.79
CA ASP A 110 -15.29 16.48 -17.67
C ASP A 110 -13.93 16.07 -18.26
N GLY A 111 -13.77 14.81 -18.67
CA GLY A 111 -12.59 14.31 -19.38
C GLY A 111 -11.38 14.00 -18.50
N VAL A 112 -11.55 13.97 -17.17
CA VAL A 112 -10.49 13.58 -16.22
C VAL A 112 -11.01 12.59 -15.17
N VAL A 113 -10.17 11.70 -14.71
CA VAL A 113 -10.45 10.86 -13.55
C VAL A 113 -10.21 11.70 -12.31
N THR A 114 -11.27 12.15 -11.64
CA THR A 114 -11.18 12.90 -10.39
C THR A 114 -11.05 11.97 -9.18
N VAL A 115 -10.84 12.53 -7.98
CA VAL A 115 -10.84 11.72 -6.74
C VAL A 115 -12.15 10.94 -6.59
N LEU A 116 -13.31 11.58 -6.83
CA LEU A 116 -14.60 10.90 -6.65
C LEU A 116 -14.86 9.83 -7.70
N ASP A 117 -14.31 9.95 -8.90
CA ASP A 117 -14.37 8.91 -9.92
C ASP A 117 -13.50 7.70 -9.53
N GLY A 118 -12.38 7.94 -8.85
CA GLY A 118 -11.45 6.89 -8.44
C GLY A 118 -11.86 6.14 -7.18
N VAL A 119 -12.50 6.81 -6.20
CA VAL A 119 -12.87 6.19 -4.90
C VAL A 119 -13.64 4.87 -5.02
N PRO A 120 -14.59 4.69 -5.96
CA PRO A 120 -15.26 3.40 -6.13
C PRO A 120 -14.32 2.24 -6.48
N PHE A 121 -13.15 2.53 -7.03
CA PHE A 121 -12.15 1.54 -7.44
C PHE A 121 -11.12 1.29 -6.33
N TYR A 122 -10.42 2.32 -5.86
CA TYR A 122 -9.32 2.16 -4.91
C TYR A 122 -9.72 2.35 -3.43
N GLY A 123 -10.97 2.76 -3.14
CA GLY A 123 -11.46 2.96 -1.77
C GLY A 123 -11.01 4.26 -1.14
N GLY A 124 -11.25 4.38 0.17
CA GLY A 124 -10.88 5.54 0.98
C GLY A 124 -9.39 5.59 1.32
N ILE A 125 -8.96 6.73 1.86
CA ILE A 125 -7.58 6.90 2.33
C ILE A 125 -7.40 6.15 3.65
N LEU A 126 -6.43 5.22 3.69
CA LEU A 126 -5.98 4.53 4.89
C LEU A 126 -4.78 5.24 5.52
N THR A 127 -3.85 5.71 4.68
CA THR A 127 -2.60 6.32 5.13
C THR A 127 -2.18 7.41 4.17
N SER A 128 -1.78 8.57 4.70
CA SER A 128 -1.13 9.64 3.95
C SER A 128 0.39 9.42 3.97
N LEU A 129 1.03 9.35 2.82
CA LEU A 129 2.46 9.11 2.68
C LEU A 129 3.23 10.44 2.81
N THR A 130 3.01 11.15 3.91
CA THR A 130 3.72 12.39 4.23
C THR A 130 5.18 12.10 4.55
N SER A 131 6.08 13.02 4.24
CA SER A 131 7.53 12.90 4.52
C SER A 131 7.85 13.03 6.02
N ASN A 132 6.98 13.69 6.77
CA ASN A 132 7.11 13.88 8.22
C ASN A 132 5.74 14.05 8.91
N GLY A 133 5.73 13.97 10.24
CA GLY A 133 4.52 14.19 11.05
C GLY A 133 3.47 13.09 10.88
N ASP A 134 2.20 13.49 11.01
CA ASP A 134 1.04 12.59 10.97
C ASP A 134 0.86 11.93 9.60
N VAL A 135 0.49 10.65 9.61
CA VAL A 135 0.24 9.83 8.42
C VAL A 135 -1.21 9.37 8.31
N SER A 136 -2.11 9.88 9.15
CA SER A 136 -3.52 9.52 9.08
C SER A 136 -4.21 10.13 7.84
N ALA A 137 -5.44 9.69 7.57
CA ALA A 137 -6.26 10.24 6.49
C ALA A 137 -6.54 11.75 6.66
N SER A 138 -6.47 12.30 7.89
CA SER A 138 -6.63 13.73 8.14
C SER A 138 -5.51 14.59 7.52
N SER A 139 -4.39 13.97 7.15
CA SER A 139 -3.27 14.63 6.48
C SER A 139 -3.35 14.60 4.95
N ALA A 140 -4.48 14.18 4.39
CA ALA A 140 -4.65 13.96 2.96
C ALA A 140 -4.29 15.18 2.06
N LEU A 141 -4.54 16.38 2.56
CA LEU A 141 -4.27 17.63 1.83
C LEU A 141 -3.14 18.47 2.45
N ALA A 142 -2.27 17.84 3.25
CA ALA A 142 -1.11 18.52 3.85
C ALA A 142 0.04 18.63 2.84
N LEU A 143 -0.16 19.38 1.75
CA LEU A 143 0.75 19.49 0.61
C LEU A 143 2.17 19.90 1.02
N ASP A 144 2.31 20.69 2.06
CA ASP A 144 3.59 21.12 2.64
C ASP A 144 4.41 19.97 3.26
N ARG A 145 3.81 18.80 3.42
CA ARG A 145 4.44 17.61 4.01
C ARG A 145 4.61 16.44 3.06
N PHE A 146 4.17 16.54 1.83
CA PHE A 146 4.42 15.51 0.82
C PHE A 146 5.76 15.72 0.11
N ALA A 147 6.26 14.65 -0.50
CA ALA A 147 7.47 14.73 -1.30
C ALA A 147 7.24 15.62 -2.53
N VAL A 148 8.29 16.36 -2.90
CA VAL A 148 8.31 17.26 -4.04
C VAL A 148 9.08 16.58 -5.17
N ALA A 149 8.51 16.55 -6.38
CA ALA A 149 9.23 16.11 -7.56
C ALA A 149 10.39 17.08 -7.88
N ASP A 150 11.47 16.57 -8.42
CA ASP A 150 12.57 17.42 -8.88
C ASP A 150 12.22 18.19 -10.18
N ALA A 151 13.17 18.99 -10.68
CA ALA A 151 12.97 19.76 -11.89
C ALA A 151 12.77 18.91 -13.17
N SER A 152 13.04 17.61 -13.12
CA SER A 152 12.78 16.66 -14.20
C SER A 152 11.43 15.93 -14.08
N GLY A 153 10.69 16.16 -13.01
CA GLY A 153 9.47 15.43 -12.70
C GLY A 153 9.73 14.06 -12.06
N TYR A 154 10.94 13.81 -11.54
CA TYR A 154 11.25 12.61 -10.76
C TYR A 154 10.96 12.84 -9.29
N LEU A 155 10.32 11.84 -8.66
CA LEU A 155 10.02 11.84 -7.24
C LEU A 155 10.53 10.54 -6.60
N TYR A 156 11.23 10.68 -5.48
CA TYR A 156 11.56 9.59 -4.58
C TYR A 156 10.98 9.85 -3.20
N TYR A 157 10.33 8.84 -2.66
CA TYR A 157 9.81 8.83 -1.30
C TYR A 157 10.17 7.52 -0.61
N GLU A 158 10.63 7.60 0.63
CA GLU A 158 10.74 6.44 1.51
C GLU A 158 10.45 6.86 2.94
N ARG A 159 9.59 6.12 3.61
CA ARG A 159 9.33 6.33 5.02
C ARG A 159 8.90 5.05 5.72
N THR A 160 9.34 4.91 7.00
CA THR A 160 8.86 3.90 7.93
C THR A 160 7.97 4.56 8.98
N PHE A 161 6.77 4.03 9.17
CA PHE A 161 5.80 4.52 10.15
C PHE A 161 5.04 3.36 10.79
N THR A 162 4.34 3.62 11.90
CA THR A 162 3.43 2.64 12.49
C THR A 162 2.17 2.58 11.63
N SER A 163 1.72 1.36 11.28
CA SER A 163 0.48 1.20 10.52
C SER A 163 -0.73 1.73 11.30
N ILE A 164 -1.71 2.23 10.58
CA ILE A 164 -2.92 2.80 11.17
C ILE A 164 -3.87 1.67 11.58
N PRO A 165 -4.61 1.82 12.72
CA PRO A 165 -5.64 0.87 13.10
C PRO A 165 -6.68 0.66 11.98
N GLY A 166 -7.02 -0.60 11.71
CA GLY A 166 -7.92 -0.96 10.62
C GLY A 166 -7.22 -1.34 9.31
N TYR A 167 -5.91 -1.17 9.24
CA TYR A 167 -5.09 -1.67 8.16
C TYR A 167 -4.79 -3.16 8.39
N THR A 168 -5.29 -4.03 7.56
CA THR A 168 -5.25 -5.48 7.81
C THR A 168 -4.25 -6.21 6.93
N ASP A 169 -3.97 -5.73 5.71
CA ASP A 169 -3.03 -6.38 4.80
C ASP A 169 -2.37 -5.38 3.84
N ALA A 170 -1.02 -5.32 3.88
CA ALA A 170 -0.22 -4.51 2.98
C ALA A 170 -0.34 -4.93 1.51
N GLY A 171 -0.78 -6.16 1.26
CA GLY A 171 -0.98 -6.70 -0.09
C GLY A 171 -2.31 -6.31 -0.75
N THR A 172 -3.22 -5.66 -0.02
CA THR A 172 -4.58 -5.36 -0.53
C THR A 172 -4.82 -3.87 -0.77
N VAL A 173 -3.78 -3.05 -0.65
CA VAL A 173 -3.91 -1.60 -0.83
C VAL A 173 -3.52 -1.16 -2.22
N GLN A 174 -4.10 -0.03 -2.62
CA GLN A 174 -3.69 0.72 -3.80
C GLN A 174 -2.86 1.92 -3.37
N VAL A 175 -1.74 2.17 -4.06
CA VAL A 175 -0.96 3.39 -3.89
C VAL A 175 -1.42 4.38 -4.95
N VAL A 176 -1.86 5.56 -4.54
CA VAL A 176 -2.31 6.61 -5.45
C VAL A 176 -1.43 7.84 -5.26
N VAL A 177 -0.95 8.38 -6.37
CA VAL A 177 -0.20 9.65 -6.44
C VAL A 177 -1.09 10.69 -7.11
N HIS A 178 -1.14 11.88 -6.52
CA HIS A 178 -1.98 13.00 -6.98
C HIS A 178 -1.14 14.19 -7.42
N GLY A 179 -1.76 15.04 -8.21
CA GLY A 179 -1.21 16.32 -8.65
C GLY A 179 -0.84 16.31 -10.13
N ILE A 180 -1.48 17.19 -10.89
CA ILE A 180 -1.17 17.45 -12.31
C ILE A 180 -1.19 18.97 -12.50
N ASP A 181 -0.14 19.52 -13.05
CA ASP A 181 -0.06 20.93 -13.49
C ASP A 181 -0.49 20.96 -14.96
N PHE A 182 -1.78 21.19 -15.21
CA PHE A 182 -2.36 21.08 -16.55
C PHE A 182 -1.84 22.16 -17.51
N ASP A 183 -1.62 23.37 -17.03
CA ASP A 183 -1.17 24.52 -17.82
C ASP A 183 0.34 24.75 -17.76
N SER A 184 1.08 23.87 -17.02
CA SER A 184 2.53 23.90 -16.88
C SER A 184 3.07 25.23 -16.32
N ASN A 185 2.30 25.89 -15.44
CA ASN A 185 2.70 27.15 -14.84
C ASN A 185 3.57 27.00 -13.57
N GLY A 186 3.81 25.75 -13.11
CA GLY A 186 4.61 25.42 -11.92
C GLY A 186 3.86 25.65 -10.61
N GLN A 187 2.55 25.62 -10.60
CA GLN A 187 1.72 25.82 -9.41
C GLN A 187 0.40 25.04 -9.53
N TYR A 188 -0.09 24.54 -8.41
CA TYR A 188 -1.48 24.06 -8.33
C TYR A 188 -2.39 25.23 -7.98
N ALA A 189 -2.83 25.95 -9.01
CA ALA A 189 -3.59 27.18 -8.86
C ALA A 189 -4.75 27.26 -9.87
N PHE A 190 -5.72 28.10 -9.57
CA PHE A 190 -6.78 28.37 -10.52
C PHE A 190 -6.27 29.25 -11.68
N ASN A 191 -6.43 28.79 -12.91
CA ASN A 191 -6.18 29.57 -14.10
C ASN A 191 -7.44 29.60 -14.97
N VAL A 192 -8.14 30.72 -14.99
CA VAL A 192 -9.42 30.90 -15.71
C VAL A 192 -9.29 30.78 -17.23
N ASN A 193 -8.09 30.85 -17.78
CA ASN A 193 -7.81 30.73 -19.21
C ASN A 193 -7.52 29.30 -19.66
N ASP A 194 -7.38 28.36 -18.70
CA ASP A 194 -7.17 26.95 -18.99
C ASP A 194 -8.42 26.12 -18.63
N PRO A 195 -8.89 25.22 -19.50
CA PRO A 195 -10.12 24.47 -19.28
C PRO A 195 -10.03 23.44 -18.14
N PHE A 196 -8.83 23.00 -17.76
CA PHE A 196 -8.62 22.10 -16.65
C PHE A 196 -8.25 22.86 -15.36
N SER A 197 -7.28 23.78 -15.43
CA SER A 197 -6.79 24.54 -14.27
C SER A 197 -7.83 25.55 -13.74
N SER A 198 -8.86 25.89 -14.51
CA SER A 198 -9.99 26.72 -14.01
C SER A 198 -10.92 25.97 -13.07
N ARG A 199 -10.79 24.65 -12.93
CA ARG A 199 -11.75 23.81 -12.19
C ARG A 199 -11.39 23.61 -10.73
N SER A 200 -12.44 23.50 -9.92
CA SER A 200 -12.31 23.04 -8.54
C SER A 200 -12.19 21.53 -8.45
N SER A 201 -11.50 21.09 -7.42
CA SER A 201 -11.48 19.69 -7.01
C SER A 201 -12.91 19.17 -6.76
N SER A 202 -13.12 17.89 -7.05
CA SER A 202 -14.33 17.16 -6.61
C SER A 202 -14.49 17.09 -5.09
N LEU A 203 -13.44 17.42 -4.33
CA LEU A 203 -13.46 17.45 -2.85
C LEU A 203 -14.00 18.78 -2.29
N GLY A 204 -14.11 19.83 -3.07
CA GLY A 204 -14.70 21.10 -2.65
C GLY A 204 -14.26 22.32 -3.44
N ALA A 205 -15.14 23.31 -3.46
CA ALA A 205 -14.86 24.62 -4.05
C ALA A 205 -13.69 25.29 -3.29
N GLY A 206 -12.79 25.93 -4.02
CA GLY A 206 -11.62 26.61 -3.44
C GLY A 206 -10.37 25.72 -3.33
N ILE A 207 -10.46 24.44 -3.66
CA ILE A 207 -9.29 23.56 -3.85
C ILE A 207 -9.11 23.41 -5.35
N PRO A 208 -7.93 23.78 -5.94
CA PRO A 208 -7.67 23.55 -7.35
C PRO A 208 -7.74 22.06 -7.71
N LEU A 209 -8.34 21.73 -8.86
CA LEU A 209 -8.38 20.37 -9.38
C LEU A 209 -6.97 19.79 -9.49
N GLU A 210 -6.02 20.58 -9.97
CA GLU A 210 -4.61 20.22 -10.14
C GLU A 210 -3.97 19.59 -8.90
N ALA A 211 -4.28 20.11 -7.71
CA ALA A 211 -3.69 19.62 -6.46
C ALA A 211 -4.17 18.22 -6.04
N THR A 212 -5.33 17.79 -6.54
CA THR A 212 -6.02 16.62 -6.01
C THR A 212 -6.26 15.52 -7.03
N VAL A 213 -6.17 15.84 -8.33
CA VAL A 213 -6.43 14.85 -9.37
C VAL A 213 -5.42 13.70 -9.29
N PRO A 214 -5.87 12.45 -9.26
CA PRO A 214 -4.95 11.31 -9.22
C PRO A 214 -4.26 11.15 -10.57
N VAL A 215 -2.94 10.98 -10.57
CA VAL A 215 -2.13 10.80 -11.78
C VAL A 215 -1.66 9.36 -11.92
N LEU A 216 -1.27 8.71 -10.82
CA LEU A 216 -0.80 7.32 -10.81
C LEU A 216 -1.59 6.49 -9.81
N CYS A 217 -1.77 5.23 -10.17
CA CYS A 217 -2.29 4.21 -9.27
C CYS A 217 -1.60 2.86 -9.50
N GLY A 218 -1.40 2.09 -8.45
CA GLY A 218 -0.88 0.72 -8.51
C GLY A 218 -1.14 -0.07 -7.24
N GLY A 219 -1.34 -1.38 -7.41
CA GLY A 219 -1.62 -2.32 -6.33
C GLY A 219 -1.77 -3.75 -6.83
N ILE A 220 -2.24 -4.65 -5.96
CA ILE A 220 -2.22 -6.11 -6.22
C ILE A 220 -3.15 -6.55 -7.36
N ALA A 221 -4.18 -5.80 -7.67
CA ALA A 221 -5.22 -6.17 -8.65
C ALA A 221 -5.03 -5.48 -10.02
N ASN A 222 -3.84 -5.07 -10.35
CA ASN A 222 -3.52 -4.42 -11.63
C ASN A 222 -3.00 -5.40 -12.66
#